data_a1475ea51c5b9af235231fbe4f6c04b6
#
_entry.id   a1475ea51c5b9af235231fbe4f6c04b6
#
_cell.length_a   1.000
_cell.length_b   1.000
_cell.length_c   1.000
_cell.angle_alpha   90.00
_cell.angle_beta   90.00
_cell.angle_gamma   90.00
#
_symmetry.space_group_name_H-M   'P 1'
#
loop_
_entity.id
_entity.type
_entity.pdbx_description
1 polymer ?
#
loop_
_entity_poly.entity_id
_entity_poly.type
_entity_poly.pdbx_seq_one_letter_code
_entity_poly.pdbx_strand_id
1 'polypeptide(L)'
;AKFVAGASTGNAGSSMACMSASVGAPCVIFVPEKAPAAKIAQLLIFGAQVIAVRGTYDDAFDLCYRFCEKHHWFNRNTGFNPYTREGKKTCSFEVCEQLNWEAPDWIAVSSGDGNILSGIWKGLKDLHRVGLIKKLPRLICAQSEQSSAITQTVCNVRKAWHGAAPVDWKQVKVVNVQATTVADSISVDIPRDGLAAVRAVIESDGAAVTVSDSEIIAAIPELARQAGVFSEPAAACTWACVKKAARESVIGPDETVVCVLTGNGLKDIAGALKAVGEPVKIDPTVEAAEKALKI
;
A
#
# COMPACT_ATOMS: atom_id res chain seq x y z
N ALA A 1 26.44 -9.08 5.00
CA ALA A 1 25.46 -9.88 5.75
C ALA A 1 25.30 -11.25 5.08
N LYS A 2 25.17 -12.33 5.86
CA LYS A 2 25.03 -13.69 5.33
C LYS A 2 23.65 -13.94 4.73
N PHE A 3 22.61 -13.26 5.24
CA PHE A 3 21.21 -13.39 4.82
C PHE A 3 20.55 -12.03 4.71
N VAL A 4 19.57 -11.94 3.81
CA VAL A 4 18.60 -10.84 3.75
C VAL A 4 17.33 -11.31 4.44
N ALA A 5 16.86 -10.55 5.43
CA ALA A 5 15.64 -10.91 6.15
C ALA A 5 14.65 -9.76 6.24
N GLY A 6 13.37 -10.09 6.32
CA GLY A 6 12.30 -9.11 6.49
C GLY A 6 11.00 -9.77 6.93
N ALA A 7 10.10 -8.96 7.47
CA ALA A 7 8.75 -9.37 7.81
C ALA A 7 7.76 -8.73 6.83
N SER A 8 7.15 -9.54 5.97
CA SER A 8 6.09 -9.09 5.05
C SER A 8 5.46 -10.27 4.31
N THR A 9 4.15 -10.34 4.29
CA THR A 9 3.36 -11.25 3.43
C THR A 9 3.04 -10.64 2.07
N GLY A 10 3.08 -9.31 1.97
CA GLY A 10 2.62 -8.54 0.81
C GLY A 10 3.69 -8.35 -0.28
N ASN A 11 3.47 -7.31 -1.09
CA ASN A 11 4.33 -6.95 -2.23
C ASN A 11 5.79 -6.70 -1.84
N ALA A 12 6.05 -6.19 -0.63
CA ALA A 12 7.39 -5.98 -0.12
C ALA A 12 8.14 -7.30 0.11
N GLY A 13 7.46 -8.33 0.66
CA GLY A 13 8.04 -9.66 0.85
C GLY A 13 8.32 -10.35 -0.49
N SER A 14 7.33 -10.37 -1.40
CA SER A 14 7.50 -10.99 -2.72
C SER A 14 8.60 -10.33 -3.55
N SER A 15 8.71 -9.00 -3.52
CA SER A 15 9.81 -8.26 -4.17
C SER A 15 11.16 -8.64 -3.57
N MET A 16 11.26 -8.75 -2.23
CA MET A 16 12.50 -9.17 -1.58
C MET A 16 12.91 -10.60 -1.97
N ALA A 17 11.95 -11.53 -1.97
CA ALA A 17 12.19 -12.91 -2.38
C ALA A 17 12.68 -12.99 -3.84
N CYS A 18 11.97 -12.32 -4.76
CA CYS A 18 12.31 -12.27 -6.19
C CYS A 18 13.70 -11.67 -6.43
N MET A 19 13.98 -10.51 -5.85
CA MET A 19 15.28 -9.85 -6.03
C MET A 19 16.42 -10.61 -5.38
N SER A 20 16.18 -11.24 -4.24
CA SER A 20 17.20 -12.11 -3.61
C SER A 20 17.51 -13.32 -4.49
N ALA A 21 16.49 -13.95 -5.07
CA ALA A 21 16.66 -15.05 -6.02
C ALA A 21 17.46 -14.63 -7.26
N SER A 22 17.17 -13.44 -7.83
CA SER A 22 17.84 -12.96 -9.04
C SER A 22 19.36 -12.73 -8.87
N VAL A 23 19.81 -12.48 -7.64
CA VAL A 23 21.24 -12.26 -7.32
C VAL A 23 21.85 -13.41 -6.51
N GLY A 24 21.12 -14.50 -6.31
CA GLY A 24 21.59 -15.65 -5.53
C GLY A 24 21.79 -15.37 -4.03
N ALA A 25 21.12 -14.34 -3.47
CA ALA A 25 21.23 -14.01 -2.06
C ALA A 25 20.27 -14.85 -1.20
N PRO A 26 20.71 -15.49 -0.11
CA PRO A 26 19.82 -16.20 0.80
C PRO A 26 18.79 -15.24 1.45
N CYS A 27 17.51 -15.60 1.35
CA CYS A 27 16.40 -14.79 1.81
C CYS A 27 15.56 -15.50 2.87
N VAL A 28 15.26 -14.81 3.97
CA VAL A 28 14.39 -15.32 5.06
C VAL A 28 13.26 -14.33 5.31
N ILE A 29 12.01 -14.81 5.29
CA ILE A 29 10.84 -13.97 5.45
C ILE A 29 9.99 -14.47 6.61
N PHE A 30 9.76 -13.59 7.57
CA PHE A 30 8.88 -13.84 8.71
C PHE A 30 7.47 -13.37 8.36
N VAL A 31 6.47 -14.23 8.56
CA VAL A 31 5.06 -13.95 8.23
C VAL A 31 4.17 -14.41 9.37
N PRO A 32 3.00 -13.81 9.59
CA PRO A 32 1.99 -14.38 10.48
C PRO A 32 1.56 -15.77 10.00
N GLU A 33 1.34 -16.71 10.92
CA GLU A 33 0.88 -18.08 10.61
C GLU A 33 -0.42 -18.10 9.79
N LYS A 34 -1.30 -17.12 10.00
CA LYS A 34 -2.59 -16.97 9.31
C LYS A 34 -2.50 -16.24 7.97
N ALA A 35 -1.29 -15.98 7.45
CA ALA A 35 -1.11 -15.29 6.19
C ALA A 35 -1.76 -16.07 5.02
N PRO A 36 -2.35 -15.39 4.01
CA PRO A 36 -3.00 -16.05 2.88
C PRO A 36 -2.05 -16.98 2.12
N ALA A 37 -2.51 -18.21 1.83
CA ALA A 37 -1.69 -19.25 1.18
C ALA A 37 -1.10 -18.80 -0.16
N ALA A 38 -1.85 -18.04 -0.97
CA ALA A 38 -1.37 -17.50 -2.25
C ALA A 38 -0.18 -16.55 -2.07
N LYS A 39 -0.18 -15.74 -1.00
CA LYS A 39 0.94 -14.84 -0.68
C LYS A 39 2.17 -15.63 -0.22
N ILE A 40 1.97 -16.66 0.62
CA ILE A 40 3.07 -17.55 1.08
C ILE A 40 3.66 -18.31 -0.11
N ALA A 41 2.83 -18.88 -0.98
CA ALA A 41 3.28 -19.60 -2.18
C ALA A 41 4.19 -18.74 -3.07
N GLN A 42 3.88 -17.46 -3.23
CA GLN A 42 4.71 -16.53 -3.99
C GLN A 42 6.10 -16.32 -3.38
N LEU A 43 6.23 -16.36 -2.06
CA LEU A 43 7.53 -16.25 -1.39
C LEU A 43 8.35 -17.52 -1.56
N LEU A 44 7.70 -18.67 -1.40
CA LEU A 44 8.33 -20.00 -1.48
C LEU A 44 8.83 -20.32 -2.89
N ILE A 45 8.08 -19.96 -3.95
CA ILE A 45 8.45 -20.25 -5.33
C ILE A 45 9.76 -19.56 -5.75
N PHE A 46 10.09 -18.41 -5.14
CA PHE A 46 11.35 -17.71 -5.31
C PHE A 46 12.49 -18.29 -4.43
N GLY A 47 12.24 -19.37 -3.70
CA GLY A 47 13.24 -20.01 -2.87
C GLY A 47 13.53 -19.34 -1.52
N ALA A 48 12.68 -18.39 -1.09
CA ALA A 48 12.81 -17.80 0.24
C ALA A 48 12.48 -18.82 1.33
N GLN A 49 13.23 -18.81 2.43
CA GLN A 49 12.86 -19.50 3.66
C GLN A 49 11.76 -18.71 4.36
N VAL A 50 10.56 -19.26 4.45
CA VAL A 50 9.42 -18.60 5.08
C VAL A 50 9.22 -19.16 6.49
N ILE A 51 9.23 -18.27 7.48
CA ILE A 51 9.02 -18.57 8.91
C ILE A 51 7.62 -18.08 9.28
N ALA A 52 6.70 -19.03 9.52
CA ALA A 52 5.36 -18.75 10.00
C ALA A 52 5.38 -18.50 11.52
N VAL A 53 5.04 -17.28 11.92
CA VAL A 53 5.05 -16.85 13.33
C VAL A 53 3.63 -16.93 13.89
N ARG A 54 3.47 -17.58 15.03
CA ARG A 54 2.20 -17.60 15.78
C ARG A 54 1.99 -16.24 16.41
N GLY A 55 1.14 -15.41 15.81
CA GLY A 55 0.88 -14.05 16.25
C GLY A 55 0.46 -13.14 15.10
N THR A 56 0.56 -11.85 15.35
CA THR A 56 0.21 -10.77 14.43
C THR A 56 1.35 -10.44 13.46
N TYR A 57 1.11 -9.49 12.56
CA TYR A 57 2.17 -8.91 11.74
C TYR A 57 3.25 -8.22 12.60
N ASP A 58 2.82 -7.52 13.65
CA ASP A 58 3.77 -6.84 14.54
C ASP A 58 4.66 -7.83 15.30
N ASP A 59 4.12 -8.98 15.73
CA ASP A 59 4.91 -10.04 16.34
C ASP A 59 5.96 -10.61 15.38
N ALA A 60 5.58 -10.84 14.12
CA ALA A 60 6.51 -11.29 13.08
C ALA A 60 7.59 -10.24 12.78
N PHE A 61 7.20 -8.96 12.74
CA PHE A 61 8.12 -7.84 12.53
C PHE A 61 9.14 -7.73 13.66
N ASP A 62 8.70 -7.73 14.89
CA ASP A 62 9.55 -7.57 16.08
C ASP A 62 10.47 -8.80 16.27
N LEU A 63 9.98 -10.00 15.96
CA LEU A 63 10.83 -11.19 15.95
C LEU A 63 11.93 -11.09 14.88
N CYS A 64 11.57 -10.73 13.65
CA CYS A 64 12.52 -10.52 12.56
C CYS A 64 13.58 -9.48 12.93
N TYR A 65 13.16 -8.35 13.52
CA TYR A 65 14.05 -7.29 13.96
C TYR A 65 15.08 -7.83 14.94
N ARG A 66 14.64 -8.41 16.07
CA ARG A 66 15.53 -8.96 17.11
C ARG A 66 16.42 -10.09 16.60
N PHE A 67 15.91 -10.91 15.69
CA PHE A 67 16.67 -11.98 15.07
C PHE A 67 17.81 -11.44 14.21
N CYS A 68 17.52 -10.41 13.39
CA CYS A 68 18.53 -9.75 12.56
C CYS A 68 19.63 -9.09 13.40
N GLU A 69 19.26 -8.42 14.50
CA GLU A 69 20.25 -7.83 15.42
C GLU A 69 21.18 -8.92 16.01
N LYS A 70 20.60 -9.99 16.55
CA LYS A 70 21.35 -11.06 17.20
C LYS A 70 22.33 -11.76 16.25
N HIS A 71 21.93 -11.96 14.99
CA HIS A 71 22.69 -12.75 14.00
C HIS A 71 23.43 -11.88 12.97
N HIS A 72 23.36 -10.55 13.10
CA HIS A 72 23.98 -9.59 12.17
C HIS A 72 23.56 -9.81 10.72
N TRP A 73 22.26 -10.11 10.49
CA TRP A 73 21.68 -10.23 9.17
C TRP A 73 21.24 -8.88 8.61
N PHE A 74 21.16 -8.78 7.28
CA PHE A 74 20.66 -7.57 6.65
C PHE A 74 19.15 -7.47 6.86
N ASN A 75 18.74 -6.55 7.73
CA ASN A 75 17.34 -6.30 8.02
C ASN A 75 16.73 -5.38 6.96
N ARG A 76 15.78 -5.93 6.19
CA ARG A 76 15.07 -5.19 5.12
C ARG A 76 13.71 -4.68 5.59
N ASN A 77 13.36 -4.78 6.86
CA ASN A 77 12.05 -4.35 7.35
C ASN A 77 11.70 -2.91 6.95
N THR A 78 10.45 -2.71 6.57
CA THR A 78 9.87 -1.41 6.27
C THR A 78 9.97 -0.50 7.49
N GLY A 79 10.30 0.78 7.28
CA GLY A 79 10.45 1.75 8.36
C GLY A 79 11.76 1.65 9.16
N PHE A 80 12.44 0.50 9.11
CA PHE A 80 13.76 0.33 9.73
C PHE A 80 14.90 0.63 8.76
N ASN A 81 14.84 0.03 7.57
CA ASN A 81 15.91 0.18 6.58
C ASN A 81 15.62 1.37 5.64
N PRO A 82 16.47 2.43 5.64
CA PRO A 82 16.24 3.62 4.82
C PRO A 82 16.27 3.33 3.31
N TYR A 83 16.99 2.30 2.86
CA TYR A 83 17.03 1.91 1.45
C TYR A 83 15.67 1.44 0.92
N THR A 84 14.76 0.99 1.80
CA THR A 84 13.41 0.61 1.37
C THR A 84 12.62 1.82 0.87
N ARG A 85 12.84 3.00 1.45
CA ARG A 85 12.25 4.26 1.00
C ARG A 85 12.96 4.81 -0.24
N GLU A 86 14.29 4.72 -0.29
CA GLU A 86 15.07 5.12 -1.47
C GLU A 86 14.64 4.34 -2.72
N GLY A 87 14.48 3.02 -2.61
CA GLY A 87 13.99 2.21 -3.73
C GLY A 87 12.60 2.60 -4.22
N LYS A 88 11.71 3.08 -3.34
CA LYS A 88 10.35 3.48 -3.70
C LYS A 88 10.25 4.83 -4.41
N LYS A 89 11.32 5.61 -4.46
CA LYS A 89 11.40 6.83 -5.29
C LYS A 89 11.21 6.52 -6.77
N THR A 90 11.64 5.35 -7.24
CA THR A 90 11.54 4.97 -8.65
C THR A 90 10.10 5.01 -9.18
N CYS A 91 9.11 4.73 -8.32
CA CYS A 91 7.70 4.86 -8.71
C CYS A 91 7.37 6.30 -9.17
N SER A 92 7.82 7.32 -8.43
CA SER A 92 7.60 8.71 -8.84
C SER A 92 8.40 9.10 -10.08
N PHE A 93 9.58 8.50 -10.28
CA PHE A 93 10.38 8.73 -11.47
C PHE A 93 9.69 8.20 -12.72
N GLU A 94 9.19 6.96 -12.67
CA GLU A 94 8.45 6.33 -13.76
C GLU A 94 7.13 7.08 -14.06
N VAL A 95 6.41 7.51 -13.02
CA VAL A 95 5.19 8.33 -13.20
C VAL A 95 5.50 9.62 -13.96
N CYS A 96 6.52 10.37 -13.54
CA CYS A 96 6.86 11.62 -14.19
C CYS A 96 7.43 11.42 -15.59
N GLU A 97 8.26 10.39 -15.80
CA GLU A 97 8.82 10.06 -17.11
C GLU A 97 7.71 9.69 -18.11
N GLN A 98 6.78 8.80 -17.72
CA GLN A 98 5.66 8.38 -18.56
C GLN A 98 4.66 9.49 -18.85
N LEU A 99 4.62 10.53 -18.02
CA LEU A 99 3.87 11.76 -18.25
C LEU A 99 4.72 12.86 -18.92
N ASN A 100 5.81 12.50 -19.62
CA ASN A 100 6.71 13.45 -20.30
C ASN A 100 7.27 14.55 -19.38
N TRP A 101 7.55 14.21 -18.11
CA TRP A 101 8.04 15.11 -17.05
C TRP A 101 7.04 16.21 -16.65
N GLU A 102 5.78 16.06 -17.04
CA GLU A 102 4.67 16.87 -16.55
C GLU A 102 4.07 16.21 -15.33
N ALA A 103 4.39 16.74 -14.14
CA ALA A 103 3.89 16.18 -12.90
C ALA A 103 2.35 16.33 -12.81
N PRO A 104 1.59 15.29 -12.39
CA PRO A 104 0.15 15.39 -12.21
C PRO A 104 -0.19 16.37 -11.07
N ASP A 105 -1.45 16.71 -10.89
CA ASP A 105 -1.88 17.55 -9.76
C ASP A 105 -1.90 16.74 -8.46
N TRP A 106 -2.27 15.45 -8.55
CA TRP A 106 -2.35 14.55 -7.42
C TRP A 106 -1.72 13.18 -7.70
N ILE A 107 -1.12 12.59 -6.66
CA ILE A 107 -0.76 11.18 -6.64
C ILE A 107 -1.42 10.54 -5.41
N ALA A 108 -2.27 9.55 -5.63
CA ALA A 108 -2.97 8.82 -4.59
C ALA A 108 -2.32 7.45 -4.35
N VAL A 109 -2.13 7.10 -3.07
CA VAL A 109 -1.47 5.86 -2.65
C VAL A 109 -2.15 5.26 -1.45
N SER A 110 -2.52 3.99 -1.50
CA SER A 110 -2.95 3.24 -0.32
C SER A 110 -1.81 3.05 0.67
N SER A 111 -2.07 3.27 1.95
CA SER A 111 -1.03 3.41 2.96
C SER A 111 -1.33 2.60 4.22
N GLY A 112 -0.55 1.52 4.45
CA GLY A 112 -0.43 0.86 5.74
C GLY A 112 0.72 1.47 6.53
N ASP A 113 1.95 0.99 6.35
CA ASP A 113 3.17 1.53 6.98
C ASP A 113 3.55 2.95 6.54
N GLY A 114 3.05 3.43 5.39
CA GLY A 114 3.36 4.75 4.85
C GLY A 114 4.66 4.85 4.04
N ASN A 115 5.37 3.75 3.83
CA ASN A 115 6.68 3.74 3.17
C ASN A 115 6.60 4.07 1.67
N ILE A 116 5.56 3.62 0.94
CA ILE A 116 5.38 3.95 -0.49
C ILE A 116 5.12 5.44 -0.65
N LEU A 117 4.17 5.98 0.12
CA LEU A 117 3.79 7.39 0.07
C LEU A 117 4.97 8.31 0.36
N SER A 118 5.72 8.02 1.44
CA SER A 118 6.90 8.80 1.82
C SER A 118 8.05 8.67 0.80
N GLY A 119 8.20 7.50 0.17
CA GLY A 119 9.19 7.27 -0.88
C GLY A 119 8.87 8.04 -2.16
N ILE A 120 7.60 8.02 -2.60
CA ILE A 120 7.13 8.83 -3.74
C ILE A 120 7.39 10.31 -3.49
N TRP A 121 7.01 10.82 -2.31
CA TRP A 121 7.27 12.22 -1.96
C TRP A 121 8.74 12.58 -2.01
N LYS A 122 9.60 11.71 -1.49
CA LYS A 122 11.05 11.91 -1.56
C LYS A 122 11.54 11.99 -3.00
N GLY A 123 11.09 11.09 -3.86
CA GLY A 123 11.46 11.08 -5.27
C GLY A 123 10.97 12.31 -6.03
N LEU A 124 9.73 12.76 -5.79
CA LEU A 124 9.20 14.01 -6.37
C LEU A 124 10.04 15.22 -5.98
N LYS A 125 10.44 15.31 -4.70
CA LYS A 125 11.34 16.39 -4.24
C LYS A 125 12.72 16.33 -4.93
N ASP A 126 13.24 15.13 -5.16
CA ASP A 126 14.52 14.97 -5.87
C ASP A 126 14.38 15.42 -7.34
N LEU A 127 13.31 15.00 -8.05
CA LEU A 127 13.05 15.44 -9.43
C LEU A 127 12.85 16.95 -9.55
N HIS A 128 12.11 17.54 -8.63
CA HIS A 128 11.90 18.99 -8.60
C HIS A 128 13.20 19.74 -8.32
N ARG A 129 14.02 19.26 -7.37
CA ARG A 129 15.30 19.88 -7.01
C ARG A 129 16.30 19.88 -8.17
N VAL A 130 16.32 18.84 -8.99
CA VAL A 130 17.18 18.78 -10.18
C VAL A 130 16.54 19.42 -11.43
N GLY A 131 15.33 19.97 -11.30
CA GLY A 131 14.66 20.72 -12.36
C GLY A 131 13.98 19.89 -13.44
N LEU A 132 13.81 18.57 -13.23
CA LEU A 132 13.12 17.70 -14.18
C LEU A 132 11.60 17.89 -14.16
N ILE A 133 11.02 18.26 -13.04
CA ILE A 133 9.60 18.65 -12.93
C ILE A 133 9.49 20.08 -12.39
N LYS A 134 8.49 20.83 -12.88
CA LYS A 134 8.30 22.26 -12.52
C LYS A 134 7.44 22.45 -11.27
N LYS A 135 6.55 21.51 -10.97
CA LYS A 135 5.64 21.55 -9.82
C LYS A 135 5.71 20.25 -9.02
N LEU A 136 5.40 20.32 -7.75
CA LEU A 136 5.24 19.15 -6.89
C LEU A 136 3.75 18.76 -6.85
N PRO A 137 3.39 17.49 -7.11
CA PRO A 137 2.02 16.99 -6.90
C PRO A 137 1.61 17.06 -5.44
N ARG A 138 0.32 17.23 -5.21
CA ARG A 138 -0.29 16.96 -3.90
C ARG A 138 -0.48 15.45 -3.72
N LEU A 139 -0.37 14.96 -2.49
CA LEU A 139 -0.50 13.54 -2.19
C LEU A 139 -1.83 13.20 -1.54
N ILE A 140 -2.42 12.08 -1.92
CA ILE A 140 -3.54 11.47 -1.19
C ILE A 140 -3.04 10.23 -0.47
N CYS A 141 -3.06 10.27 0.86
CA CYS A 141 -2.94 9.10 1.70
C CYS A 141 -4.29 8.41 1.78
N ALA A 142 -4.44 7.26 1.10
CA ALA A 142 -5.66 6.49 1.09
C ALA A 142 -5.61 5.39 2.15
N GLN A 143 -6.57 5.33 3.06
CA GLN A 143 -6.66 4.32 4.12
C GLN A 143 -8.10 3.79 4.27
N SER A 144 -8.23 2.62 4.90
CA SER A 144 -9.51 2.16 5.43
C SER A 144 -9.84 2.92 6.72
N GLU A 145 -11.13 3.16 6.97
CA GLU A 145 -11.61 3.67 8.26
C GLU A 145 -11.17 2.78 9.42
N GLN A 146 -11.03 1.46 9.15
CA GLN A 146 -10.63 0.45 10.13
C GLN A 146 -9.09 0.28 10.24
N SER A 147 -8.29 1.07 9.50
CA SER A 147 -6.84 1.12 9.59
C SER A 147 -6.35 2.53 9.23
N SER A 148 -6.66 3.53 10.06
CA SER A 148 -6.57 4.95 9.73
C SER A 148 -5.54 5.74 10.54
N ALA A 149 -4.50 5.08 11.07
CA ALA A 149 -3.51 5.68 11.95
C ALA A 149 -2.82 6.93 11.37
N ILE A 150 -2.44 6.88 10.08
CA ILE A 150 -1.80 8.03 9.41
C ILE A 150 -2.79 9.17 9.25
N THR A 151 -4.03 8.89 8.82
CA THR A 151 -5.09 9.89 8.65
C THR A 151 -5.40 10.61 9.97
N GLN A 152 -5.57 9.84 11.06
CA GLN A 152 -5.78 10.43 12.40
C GLN A 152 -4.60 11.32 12.81
N THR A 153 -3.37 10.89 12.54
CA THR A 153 -2.18 11.68 12.84
C THR A 153 -2.12 12.96 12.02
N VAL A 154 -2.44 12.92 10.71
CA VAL A 154 -2.53 14.12 9.85
C VAL A 154 -3.56 15.11 10.41
N CYS A 155 -4.74 14.62 10.82
CA CYS A 155 -5.77 15.45 11.45
C CYS A 155 -5.27 16.11 12.73
N ASN A 156 -4.57 15.36 13.59
CA ASN A 156 -4.00 15.88 14.84
C ASN A 156 -2.93 16.94 14.56
N VAL A 157 -2.05 16.72 13.60
CA VAL A 157 -1.03 17.69 13.19
C VAL A 157 -1.69 18.98 12.69
N ARG A 158 -2.67 18.87 11.80
CA ARG A 158 -3.40 20.04 11.27
C ARG A 158 -4.11 20.84 12.37
N LYS A 159 -4.76 20.15 13.32
CA LYS A 159 -5.40 20.80 14.48
C LYS A 159 -4.40 21.50 15.38
N ALA A 160 -3.24 20.90 15.62
CA ALA A 160 -2.24 21.45 16.55
C ALA A 160 -1.47 22.63 15.95
N TRP A 161 -1.19 22.63 14.65
CA TRP A 161 -0.30 23.63 14.03
C TRP A 161 -0.96 24.64 13.10
N HIS A 162 -2.22 24.52 12.74
CA HIS A 162 -3.03 25.50 11.99
C HIS A 162 -2.29 26.40 10.97
N GLY A 163 -1.13 25.97 10.44
CA GLY A 163 -0.32 26.76 9.50
C GLY A 163 0.41 27.99 10.10
N ALA A 164 0.30 28.24 11.40
CA ALA A 164 0.86 29.45 12.02
C ALA A 164 2.37 29.39 12.27
N ALA A 165 2.97 28.20 12.27
CA ALA A 165 4.40 27.98 12.46
C ALA A 165 4.81 26.67 11.76
N PRO A 166 6.11 26.45 11.45
CA PRO A 166 6.59 25.16 11.00
C PRO A 166 6.27 24.06 12.01
N VAL A 167 5.84 22.89 11.50
CA VAL A 167 5.55 21.72 12.33
C VAL A 167 6.83 21.26 13.05
N ASP A 168 6.80 21.15 14.37
CA ASP A 168 7.87 20.50 15.13
C ASP A 168 7.72 18.98 15.07
N TRP A 169 8.35 18.36 14.08
CA TRP A 169 8.28 16.93 13.82
C TRP A 169 8.77 16.04 14.96
N LYS A 170 9.53 16.58 15.92
CA LYS A 170 9.99 15.83 17.11
C LYS A 170 8.87 15.60 18.11
N GLN A 171 7.85 16.45 18.10
CA GLN A 171 6.68 16.34 18.97
C GLN A 171 5.53 15.53 18.37
N VAL A 172 5.57 15.27 17.06
CA VAL A 172 4.52 14.49 16.39
C VAL A 172 4.64 13.02 16.77
N LYS A 173 3.58 12.50 17.39
CA LYS A 173 3.44 11.08 17.71
C LYS A 173 2.43 10.47 16.74
N VAL A 174 2.83 9.39 16.05
CA VAL A 174 1.93 8.63 15.19
C VAL A 174 0.91 7.89 16.06
N VAL A 175 -0.35 7.99 15.70
CA VAL A 175 -1.45 7.29 16.38
C VAL A 175 -1.31 5.78 16.15
N ASN A 176 -1.56 4.99 17.17
CA ASN A 176 -1.71 3.55 17.06
C ASN A 176 -3.21 3.23 17.00
N VAL A 177 -3.60 2.26 16.20
CA VAL A 177 -4.97 1.78 16.06
C VAL A 177 -5.01 0.26 16.23
N GLN A 178 -6.19 -0.29 16.31
CA GLN A 178 -6.42 -1.73 16.16
C GLN A 178 -6.99 -1.95 14.76
N ALA A 179 -6.16 -2.36 13.83
CA ALA A 179 -6.54 -2.51 12.43
C ALA A 179 -7.34 -3.80 12.20
N THR A 180 -8.48 -3.68 11.52
CA THR A 180 -9.42 -4.81 11.26
C THR A 180 -9.96 -4.83 9.83
N THR A 181 -9.36 -4.07 8.91
CA THR A 181 -9.83 -3.93 7.53
C THR A 181 -9.67 -5.21 6.70
N VAL A 182 -10.57 -5.39 5.71
CA VAL A 182 -10.45 -6.42 4.66
C VAL A 182 -9.26 -6.20 3.73
N ALA A 183 -8.72 -5.00 3.68
CA ALA A 183 -7.55 -4.64 2.89
C ALA A 183 -6.26 -5.05 3.62
N ASP A 184 -5.99 -6.35 3.71
CA ASP A 184 -4.92 -6.97 4.49
C ASP A 184 -3.55 -6.29 4.33
N SER A 185 -3.17 -5.93 3.10
CA SER A 185 -1.86 -5.30 2.81
C SER A 185 -1.69 -3.89 3.40
N ILE A 186 -2.76 -3.25 3.87
CA ILE A 186 -2.73 -1.96 4.58
C ILE A 186 -3.32 -2.05 6.00
N SER A 187 -3.59 -3.25 6.49
CA SER A 187 -4.03 -3.49 7.86
C SER A 187 -2.82 -3.42 8.81
N VAL A 188 -2.60 -2.25 9.40
CA VAL A 188 -1.41 -1.96 10.21
C VAL A 188 -1.82 -1.20 11.47
N ASP A 189 -1.46 -1.74 12.64
CA ASP A 189 -1.72 -1.11 13.94
C ASP A 189 -0.77 0.06 14.18
N ILE A 190 0.52 -0.14 13.91
CA ILE A 190 1.60 0.81 14.13
C ILE A 190 2.34 1.07 12.82
N PRO A 191 2.03 2.16 12.08
CA PRO A 191 2.72 2.49 10.83
C PRO A 191 4.21 2.74 11.06
N ARG A 192 5.07 1.86 10.58
CA ARG A 192 6.52 1.91 10.82
C ARG A 192 7.21 3.09 10.13
N ASP A 193 6.63 3.62 9.06
CA ASP A 193 7.06 4.84 8.34
C ASP A 193 6.02 5.98 8.47
N GLY A 194 5.11 5.86 9.44
CA GLY A 194 3.95 6.73 9.61
C GLY A 194 4.32 8.21 9.72
N LEU A 195 5.36 8.56 10.50
CA LEU A 195 5.81 9.95 10.63
C LEU A 195 6.26 10.53 9.28
N ALA A 196 6.97 9.76 8.47
CA ALA A 196 7.42 10.20 7.17
C ALA A 196 6.24 10.35 6.17
N ALA A 197 5.23 9.48 6.28
CA ALA A 197 4.01 9.58 5.48
C ALA A 197 3.17 10.80 5.88
N VAL A 198 2.98 11.05 7.17
CA VAL A 198 2.30 12.26 7.68
C VAL A 198 3.00 13.51 7.17
N ARG A 199 4.33 13.53 7.27
CA ARG A 199 5.15 14.63 6.77
C ARG A 199 4.96 14.83 5.27
N ALA A 200 4.92 13.77 4.48
CA ALA A 200 4.71 13.83 3.03
C ALA A 200 3.34 14.46 2.69
N VAL A 201 2.27 14.07 3.39
CA VAL A 201 0.94 14.66 3.21
C VAL A 201 0.91 16.15 3.57
N ILE A 202 1.51 16.52 4.70
CA ILE A 202 1.52 17.93 5.14
C ILE A 202 2.39 18.79 4.22
N GLU A 203 3.61 18.35 3.87
CA GLU A 203 4.53 19.11 3.01
C GLU A 203 4.01 19.27 1.57
N SER A 204 3.22 18.32 1.08
CA SER A 204 2.63 18.37 -0.27
C SER A 204 1.33 19.17 -0.34
N ASP A 205 0.84 19.73 0.76
CA ASP A 205 -0.51 20.27 0.89
C ASP A 205 -1.57 19.25 0.42
N GLY A 206 -1.30 17.98 0.70
CA GLY A 206 -2.09 16.83 0.26
C GLY A 206 -3.30 16.56 1.14
N ALA A 207 -3.92 15.40 0.97
CA ALA A 207 -5.07 14.95 1.75
C ALA A 207 -4.86 13.56 2.35
N ALA A 208 -5.48 13.29 3.49
CA ALA A 208 -5.62 11.95 4.03
C ALA A 208 -7.11 11.59 4.03
N VAL A 209 -7.45 10.54 3.31
CA VAL A 209 -8.83 10.14 3.02
C VAL A 209 -9.05 8.71 3.47
N THR A 210 -10.16 8.47 4.16
CA THR A 210 -10.57 7.12 4.57
C THR A 210 -11.86 6.71 3.89
N VAL A 211 -12.01 5.41 3.64
CA VAL A 211 -13.21 4.78 3.10
C VAL A 211 -13.55 3.54 3.89
N SER A 212 -14.80 3.14 3.87
CA SER A 212 -15.27 1.90 4.48
C SER A 212 -14.79 0.67 3.70
N ASP A 213 -14.76 -0.48 4.35
CA ASP A 213 -14.44 -1.76 3.71
C ASP A 213 -15.43 -2.11 2.59
N SER A 214 -16.70 -1.71 2.71
CA SER A 214 -17.70 -1.88 1.66
C SER A 214 -17.39 -1.05 0.41
N GLU A 215 -16.91 0.19 0.55
CA GLU A 215 -16.46 1.02 -0.57
C GLU A 215 -15.22 0.44 -1.24
N ILE A 216 -14.30 -0.14 -0.45
CA ILE A 216 -13.11 -0.83 -0.97
C ILE A 216 -13.51 -2.03 -1.83
N ILE A 217 -14.39 -2.89 -1.31
CA ILE A 217 -14.84 -4.08 -2.03
C ILE A 217 -15.60 -3.70 -3.31
N ALA A 218 -16.46 -2.68 -3.26
CA ALA A 218 -17.19 -2.19 -4.44
C ALA A 218 -16.26 -1.61 -5.52
N ALA A 219 -15.12 -1.04 -5.14
CA ALA A 219 -14.14 -0.47 -6.07
C ALA A 219 -13.40 -1.52 -6.91
N ILE A 220 -13.31 -2.79 -6.47
CA ILE A 220 -12.61 -3.86 -7.19
C ILE A 220 -13.26 -4.13 -8.56
N PRO A 221 -14.56 -4.51 -8.64
CA PRO A 221 -15.19 -4.75 -9.94
C PRO A 221 -15.35 -3.48 -10.77
N GLU A 222 -15.42 -2.31 -10.15
CA GLU A 222 -15.45 -1.05 -10.87
C GLU A 222 -14.15 -0.82 -11.64
N LEU A 223 -12.98 -0.93 -10.99
CA LEU A 223 -11.67 -0.84 -11.65
C LEU A 223 -11.52 -1.87 -12.77
N ALA A 224 -11.94 -3.12 -12.51
CA ALA A 224 -11.84 -4.18 -13.49
C ALA A 224 -12.67 -3.89 -14.73
N ARG A 225 -13.90 -3.39 -14.60
CA ARG A 225 -14.82 -3.13 -15.71
C ARG A 225 -14.52 -1.84 -16.47
N GLN A 226 -14.08 -0.79 -15.77
CA GLN A 226 -13.87 0.53 -16.37
C GLN A 226 -12.44 0.75 -16.87
N ALA A 227 -11.44 0.18 -16.18
CA ALA A 227 -10.03 0.38 -16.51
C ALA A 227 -9.29 -0.91 -16.92
N GLY A 228 -9.94 -2.08 -16.90
CA GLY A 228 -9.31 -3.37 -17.18
C GLY A 228 -8.29 -3.80 -16.11
N VAL A 229 -8.34 -3.22 -14.90
CA VAL A 229 -7.37 -3.48 -13.83
C VAL A 229 -8.00 -4.31 -12.72
N PHE A 230 -7.59 -5.57 -12.61
CA PHE A 230 -7.95 -6.43 -11.50
C PHE A 230 -7.01 -6.18 -10.31
N SER A 231 -7.50 -5.47 -9.31
CA SER A 231 -6.72 -5.05 -8.14
C SER A 231 -7.10 -5.81 -6.87
N GLU A 232 -6.13 -5.97 -5.94
CA GLU A 232 -6.40 -6.42 -4.56
C GLU A 232 -7.14 -5.33 -3.77
N PRO A 233 -7.82 -5.65 -2.64
CA PRO A 233 -8.55 -4.66 -1.83
C PRO A 233 -7.70 -3.46 -1.42
N ALA A 234 -6.45 -3.66 -1.00
CA ALA A 234 -5.55 -2.58 -0.63
C ALA A 234 -5.29 -1.59 -1.78
N ALA A 235 -5.15 -2.08 -3.01
CA ALA A 235 -5.00 -1.24 -4.19
C ALA A 235 -6.31 -0.54 -4.57
N ALA A 236 -7.45 -1.25 -4.49
CA ALA A 236 -8.78 -0.68 -4.74
C ALA A 236 -9.14 0.45 -3.76
N CYS A 237 -8.62 0.41 -2.53
CA CYS A 237 -8.74 1.49 -1.55
C CYS A 237 -8.27 2.84 -2.11
N THR A 238 -7.20 2.86 -2.92
CA THR A 238 -6.73 4.09 -3.57
C THR A 238 -7.80 4.71 -4.43
N TRP A 239 -8.43 3.91 -5.30
CA TRP A 239 -9.50 4.38 -6.18
C TRP A 239 -10.75 4.83 -5.41
N ALA A 240 -11.16 4.05 -4.40
CA ALA A 240 -12.29 4.42 -3.56
C ALA A 240 -12.07 5.78 -2.86
N CYS A 241 -10.86 6.03 -2.33
CA CYS A 241 -10.49 7.29 -1.72
C CYS A 241 -10.45 8.46 -2.73
N VAL A 242 -9.95 8.23 -3.95
CA VAL A 242 -9.97 9.25 -5.02
C VAL A 242 -11.39 9.63 -5.39
N LYS A 243 -12.30 8.67 -5.55
CA LYS A 243 -13.74 8.96 -5.79
C LYS A 243 -14.35 9.78 -4.66
N LYS A 244 -14.05 9.43 -3.41
CA LYS A 244 -14.53 10.18 -2.24
C LYS A 244 -13.96 11.60 -2.25
N ALA A 245 -12.66 11.77 -2.47
CA ALA A 245 -12.02 13.08 -2.53
C ALA A 245 -12.59 13.97 -3.64
N ALA A 246 -12.93 13.40 -4.80
CA ALA A 246 -13.59 14.13 -5.88
C ALA A 246 -15.02 14.55 -5.50
N ARG A 247 -15.81 13.65 -4.89
CA ARG A 247 -17.17 13.99 -4.40
C ARG A 247 -17.16 15.07 -3.34
N GLU A 248 -16.15 15.11 -2.51
CA GLU A 248 -15.97 16.10 -1.44
C GLU A 248 -15.25 17.37 -1.92
N SER A 249 -15.02 17.51 -3.23
CA SER A 249 -14.36 18.67 -3.86
C SER A 249 -12.93 18.93 -3.33
N VAL A 250 -12.28 17.91 -2.80
CA VAL A 250 -10.83 17.93 -2.46
C VAL A 250 -10.00 17.92 -3.74
N ILE A 251 -10.46 17.18 -4.75
CA ILE A 251 -9.91 17.13 -6.09
C ILE A 251 -10.82 17.95 -6.99
N GLY A 252 -10.25 18.93 -7.68
CA GLY A 252 -10.98 19.76 -8.65
C GLY A 252 -11.32 18.98 -9.95
N PRO A 253 -12.34 19.45 -10.71
CA PRO A 253 -12.83 18.74 -11.90
C PRO A 253 -11.81 18.63 -13.02
N ASP A 254 -10.87 19.58 -13.13
CA ASP A 254 -9.88 19.66 -14.19
C ASP A 254 -8.50 19.16 -13.72
N GLU A 255 -8.40 18.63 -12.50
CA GLU A 255 -7.14 18.17 -11.94
C GLU A 255 -6.83 16.72 -12.34
N THR A 256 -5.58 16.49 -12.71
CA THR A 256 -5.07 15.17 -13.07
C THR A 256 -4.67 14.39 -11.84
N VAL A 257 -5.10 13.12 -11.77
CA VAL A 257 -4.82 12.22 -10.63
C VAL A 257 -4.15 10.94 -11.12
N VAL A 258 -3.03 10.60 -10.53
CA VAL A 258 -2.41 9.27 -10.68
C VAL A 258 -2.77 8.40 -9.48
N CYS A 259 -3.45 7.28 -9.73
CA CYS A 259 -3.74 6.25 -8.73
C CYS A 259 -2.67 5.16 -8.76
N VAL A 260 -1.91 4.99 -7.69
CA VAL A 260 -0.94 3.88 -7.58
C VAL A 260 -1.66 2.63 -7.10
N LEU A 261 -1.92 1.71 -8.03
CA LEU A 261 -2.57 0.42 -7.75
C LEU A 261 -1.49 -0.62 -7.43
N THR A 262 -1.27 -0.86 -6.15
CA THR A 262 -0.07 -1.52 -5.61
C THR A 262 -0.06 -3.05 -5.72
N GLY A 263 -1.20 -3.69 -5.96
CA GLY A 263 -1.29 -5.14 -5.97
C GLY A 263 -2.37 -5.71 -6.88
N ASN A 264 -2.07 -6.87 -7.47
CA ASN A 264 -2.96 -7.62 -8.34
C ASN A 264 -4.01 -8.40 -7.52
N GLY A 265 -5.24 -8.49 -8.02
CA GLY A 265 -6.38 -9.14 -7.37
C GLY A 265 -6.21 -10.65 -7.14
N LEU A 266 -5.37 -11.33 -7.93
CA LEU A 266 -5.05 -12.75 -7.71
C LEU A 266 -4.34 -13.02 -6.37
N LYS A 267 -3.84 -11.99 -5.70
CA LYS A 267 -3.27 -12.12 -4.36
C LYS A 267 -4.31 -12.24 -3.25
N ASP A 268 -5.55 -11.85 -3.54
CA ASP A 268 -6.68 -11.96 -2.62
C ASP A 268 -7.97 -12.35 -3.37
N ILE A 269 -8.03 -13.61 -3.78
CA ILE A 269 -9.20 -14.19 -4.47
C ILE A 269 -10.44 -14.14 -3.57
N ALA A 270 -10.28 -14.33 -2.26
CA ALA A 270 -11.40 -14.28 -1.34
C ALA A 270 -12.05 -12.89 -1.29
N GLY A 271 -11.24 -11.82 -1.30
CA GLY A 271 -11.72 -10.45 -1.42
C GLY A 271 -12.44 -10.19 -2.75
N ALA A 272 -11.91 -10.72 -3.84
CA ALA A 272 -12.53 -10.62 -5.16
C ALA A 272 -13.89 -11.33 -5.22
N LEU A 273 -13.99 -12.55 -4.71
CA LEU A 273 -15.26 -13.31 -4.66
C LEU A 273 -16.33 -12.62 -3.79
N LYS A 274 -15.92 -11.96 -2.70
CA LYS A 274 -16.84 -11.12 -1.91
C LYS A 274 -17.46 -9.98 -2.73
N ALA A 275 -16.72 -9.46 -3.71
CA ALA A 275 -17.17 -8.36 -4.54
C ALA A 275 -18.13 -8.76 -5.67
N VAL A 276 -18.04 -9.99 -6.18
CA VAL A 276 -18.78 -10.43 -7.37
C VAL A 276 -19.62 -11.70 -7.18
N GLY A 277 -19.42 -12.42 -6.08
CA GLY A 277 -20.11 -13.69 -5.78
C GLY A 277 -19.50 -14.90 -6.50
N GLU A 278 -20.21 -16.00 -6.44
CA GLU A 278 -19.81 -17.28 -7.05
C GLU A 278 -20.46 -17.51 -8.42
N PRO A 279 -19.84 -18.34 -9.27
CA PRO A 279 -20.44 -18.72 -10.56
C PRO A 279 -21.72 -19.56 -10.35
N VAL A 280 -22.66 -19.41 -11.26
CA VAL A 280 -23.86 -20.26 -11.29
C VAL A 280 -23.45 -21.66 -11.71
N LYS A 281 -23.78 -22.65 -10.90
CA LYS A 281 -23.54 -24.07 -11.20
C LYS A 281 -24.75 -24.65 -11.90
N ILE A 282 -24.54 -25.31 -13.02
CA ILE A 282 -25.59 -25.94 -13.85
C ILE A 282 -25.15 -27.35 -14.24
N ASP A 283 -26.13 -28.19 -14.60
CA ASP A 283 -25.86 -29.44 -15.30
C ASP A 283 -25.39 -29.16 -16.76
N PRO A 284 -24.59 -30.05 -17.38
CA PRO A 284 -24.03 -29.81 -18.70
C PRO A 284 -25.08 -30.03 -19.84
N THR A 285 -26.18 -29.29 -19.76
CA THR A 285 -27.27 -29.32 -20.75
C THR A 285 -27.60 -27.93 -21.28
N VAL A 286 -28.08 -27.83 -22.48
CA VAL A 286 -28.49 -26.56 -23.10
C VAL A 286 -29.63 -25.93 -22.32
N GLU A 287 -30.61 -26.71 -21.93
CA GLU A 287 -31.81 -26.29 -21.19
C GLU A 287 -31.43 -25.67 -19.81
N ALA A 288 -30.43 -26.29 -19.13
CA ALA A 288 -29.95 -25.75 -17.87
C ALA A 288 -29.22 -24.39 -18.05
N ALA A 289 -28.47 -24.23 -19.15
CA ALA A 289 -27.82 -22.99 -19.51
C ALA A 289 -28.83 -21.88 -19.88
N GLU A 290 -29.81 -22.19 -20.68
CA GLU A 290 -30.90 -21.27 -21.07
C GLU A 290 -31.66 -20.78 -19.85
N LYS A 291 -32.03 -21.70 -18.96
CA LYS A 291 -32.69 -21.35 -17.69
C LYS A 291 -31.83 -20.42 -16.80
N ALA A 292 -30.53 -20.68 -16.69
CA ALA A 292 -29.62 -19.88 -15.92
C ALA A 292 -29.43 -18.48 -16.52
N LEU A 293 -29.39 -18.37 -17.85
CA LEU A 293 -29.26 -17.11 -18.61
C LEU A 293 -30.58 -16.38 -18.80
N LYS A 294 -31.73 -17.01 -18.46
CA LYS A 294 -33.08 -16.47 -18.65
C LYS A 294 -33.41 -16.15 -20.11
N ILE A 295 -32.97 -17.02 -21.02
CA ILE A 295 -33.23 -16.94 -22.46
C ILE A 295 -34.03 -18.15 -22.91
#